data_56852957a14e3448a96e24c4b08bd70a
#
_entry.id   56852957a14e3448a96e24c4b08bd70a
#
_cell.length_a   1.000
_cell.length_b   1.000
_cell.length_c   1.000
_cell.angle_alpha   90.00
_cell.angle_beta   90.00
_cell.angle_gamma   90.00
#
_symmetry.space_group_name_H-M   'P 1'
#
loop_
_entity.id
_entity.type
_entity.pdbx_description
1 polymer ?
#
loop_
_entity_poly.entity_id
_entity_poly.type
_entity_poly.pdbx_seq_one_letter_code
_entity_poly.pdbx_strand_id
1 'polypeptide(L)'
;MKKIYKTEDLAIILRKKFKNKKVGLCHGVFDLLHIGHIKHFEQAKKIVDVLVVSITSDKFVTKGPDRPAFKQELRMQAIAALKDVDYICLSDSKTAIKNLQILRPQFFIKGNDYKDSKKDITGEIRNEIKVLKKFRGKTYFTQGITSSSSKILNEFFNNKSKSQEKFLNKIKKKFTFEYINKLINKFKSKTVLVLGETIIDKYNFTEAIGKSGKEPNLVLRDLKTEQYLGGAVAIALNLSQFCKKINLLTVIGEKGDYLKEIKKKLPKNIDLILIKKKDSPTIVKKRYLDLPSMNKIFGVYDINDDDLNLKQEAELKKKFEKLNRKSDFILISDYGHGFITKKISKIISNSKKFIALNAQINANNIGFHTLKNYKNIDFVIINEKELRHELRNRNGDLKKLIKVFTHNQNIKDLIVTRGSSGAILYNKKNKLFYYCPALSDKILDKVGSGDTMLTQSSLALYMSGSRELCLFLGSVAASETIKNFGNKNQIQKENFLKSIKHQLI
;
A
#
# COMPACT_ATOMS: atom_id res chain seq x y z
N MET A 1 -20.59 25.78 27.27
CA MET A 1 -21.64 25.53 26.23
C MET A 1 -21.16 24.34 25.36
N LYS A 2 -22.08 23.40 25.03
CA LYS A 2 -21.71 22.23 24.19
C LYS A 2 -21.38 22.73 22.77
N LYS A 3 -20.17 22.40 22.25
CA LYS A 3 -19.72 22.82 20.91
C LYS A 3 -19.70 21.67 19.90
N ILE A 4 -19.69 20.42 20.32
CA ILE A 4 -19.56 19.21 19.48
C ILE A 4 -20.93 18.63 19.18
N TYR A 5 -21.28 18.49 17.89
CA TYR A 5 -22.56 17.99 17.40
C TYR A 5 -22.37 17.00 16.23
N LYS A 6 -23.38 16.18 15.97
CA LYS A 6 -23.48 15.47 14.69
C LYS A 6 -23.77 16.48 13.59
N THR A 7 -23.30 16.22 12.37
CA THR A 7 -23.40 17.18 11.26
C THR A 7 -24.85 17.54 10.94
N GLU A 8 -25.75 16.57 10.99
CA GLU A 8 -27.19 16.74 10.72
C GLU A 8 -27.86 17.62 11.77
N ASP A 9 -27.59 17.37 13.06
CA ASP A 9 -28.13 18.16 14.17
C ASP A 9 -27.62 19.59 14.12
N LEU A 10 -26.35 19.76 13.81
CA LEU A 10 -25.74 21.08 13.66
C LEU A 10 -26.39 21.86 12.52
N ALA A 11 -26.70 21.21 11.41
CA ALA A 11 -27.39 21.87 10.30
C ALA A 11 -28.75 22.44 10.70
N ILE A 12 -29.48 21.72 11.54
CA ILE A 12 -30.77 22.19 12.09
C ILE A 12 -30.57 23.43 12.99
N ILE A 13 -29.57 23.38 13.88
CA ILE A 13 -29.21 24.50 14.76
C ILE A 13 -28.83 25.73 13.96
N LEU A 14 -27.98 25.58 12.95
CA LEU A 14 -27.51 26.68 12.11
C LEU A 14 -28.69 27.36 11.37
N ARG A 15 -29.60 26.57 10.79
CA ARG A 15 -30.79 27.11 10.08
C ARG A 15 -31.77 27.83 10.99
N LYS A 16 -31.97 27.30 12.21
CA LYS A 16 -32.94 27.91 13.17
C LYS A 16 -32.38 29.17 13.85
N LYS A 17 -31.13 29.08 14.39
CA LYS A 17 -30.55 30.14 15.24
C LYS A 17 -29.75 31.20 14.47
N PHE A 18 -29.25 30.85 13.28
CA PHE A 18 -28.26 31.70 12.57
C PHE A 18 -28.69 32.00 11.13
N LYS A 19 -29.97 32.06 10.83
CA LYS A 19 -30.54 32.27 9.49
C LYS A 19 -29.97 33.50 8.77
N ASN A 20 -29.70 34.59 9.51
CA ASN A 20 -29.17 35.85 8.95
C ASN A 20 -27.68 36.10 9.31
N LYS A 21 -26.96 35.08 9.75
CA LYS A 21 -25.56 35.17 10.14
C LYS A 21 -24.66 34.53 9.09
N LYS A 22 -23.45 35.06 8.95
CA LYS A 22 -22.42 34.47 8.07
C LYS A 22 -21.84 33.23 8.74
N VAL A 23 -22.12 32.04 8.20
CA VAL A 23 -21.57 30.79 8.66
C VAL A 23 -20.37 30.41 7.81
N GLY A 24 -19.23 30.14 8.45
CA GLY A 24 -18.01 29.63 7.82
C GLY A 24 -17.73 28.18 8.22
N LEU A 25 -17.20 27.42 7.28
CA LEU A 25 -16.73 26.05 7.51
C LEU A 25 -15.23 25.95 7.25
N CYS A 26 -14.47 25.56 8.27
CA CYS A 26 -13.11 25.01 8.11
C CYS A 26 -13.17 23.50 8.12
N HIS A 27 -12.43 22.83 7.22
CA HIS A 27 -12.36 21.38 7.17
C HIS A 27 -10.92 20.90 7.11
N GLY A 28 -10.58 19.92 7.93
CA GLY A 28 -9.25 19.34 7.96
C GLY A 28 -9.10 18.18 8.94
N VAL A 29 -7.90 17.60 9.00
CA VAL A 29 -7.55 16.56 9.97
C VAL A 29 -7.25 17.17 11.34
N PHE A 30 -6.54 18.31 11.38
CA PHE A 30 -6.13 18.99 12.59
C PHE A 30 -5.49 18.06 13.63
N ASP A 31 -4.52 17.26 13.19
CA ASP A 31 -3.97 16.15 13.96
C ASP A 31 -3.22 16.62 15.22
N LEU A 32 -2.19 17.47 15.03
CA LEU A 32 -1.52 18.17 16.11
C LEU A 32 -1.92 19.66 16.04
N LEU A 33 -2.63 20.13 17.06
CA LEU A 33 -2.99 21.53 17.14
C LEU A 33 -1.74 22.38 17.36
N HIS A 34 -1.52 23.39 16.51
CA HIS A 34 -0.36 24.28 16.57
C HIS A 34 -0.75 25.71 16.18
N ILE A 35 0.15 26.64 16.39
CA ILE A 35 -0.09 28.09 16.16
C ILE A 35 -0.66 28.39 14.76
N GLY A 36 -0.25 27.65 13.73
CA GLY A 36 -0.80 27.80 12.37
C GLY A 36 -2.30 27.51 12.27
N HIS A 37 -2.79 26.51 13.00
CA HIS A 37 -4.22 26.21 13.08
C HIS A 37 -4.95 27.30 13.88
N ILE A 38 -4.38 27.75 14.99
CA ILE A 38 -4.97 28.82 15.81
C ILE A 38 -5.12 30.07 14.97
N LYS A 39 -4.06 30.52 14.30
CA LYS A 39 -4.09 31.67 13.39
C LYS A 39 -5.07 31.53 12.23
N HIS A 40 -5.23 30.31 11.71
CA HIS A 40 -6.23 30.00 10.68
C HIS A 40 -7.66 30.23 11.20
N PHE A 41 -7.97 29.73 12.42
CA PHE A 41 -9.30 29.91 13.02
C PHE A 41 -9.54 31.34 13.44
N GLU A 42 -8.56 32.06 13.99
CA GLU A 42 -8.66 33.52 14.27
C GLU A 42 -9.01 34.32 13.02
N GLN A 43 -8.33 34.08 11.89
CA GLN A 43 -8.62 34.76 10.63
C GLN A 43 -9.99 34.36 10.06
N ALA A 44 -10.34 33.09 10.17
CA ALA A 44 -11.65 32.58 9.76
C ALA A 44 -12.78 33.28 10.56
N LYS A 45 -12.62 33.39 11.88
CA LYS A 45 -13.62 34.02 12.77
C LYS A 45 -13.82 35.50 12.47
N LYS A 46 -12.81 36.23 12.00
CA LYS A 46 -12.92 37.65 11.63
C LYS A 46 -13.87 37.92 10.45
N ILE A 47 -14.10 36.94 9.59
CA ILE A 47 -14.93 37.11 8.38
C ILE A 47 -16.32 36.48 8.49
N VAL A 48 -16.59 35.72 9.58
CA VAL A 48 -17.86 35.05 9.78
C VAL A 48 -18.40 35.27 11.21
N ASP A 49 -19.70 35.26 11.36
CA ASP A 49 -20.35 35.35 12.66
C ASP A 49 -20.29 34.03 13.42
N VAL A 50 -20.39 32.91 12.70
CA VAL A 50 -20.35 31.53 13.24
C VAL A 50 -19.31 30.72 12.52
N LEU A 51 -18.30 30.25 13.26
CA LEU A 51 -17.25 29.37 12.72
C LEU A 51 -17.52 27.93 13.11
N VAL A 52 -17.72 27.09 12.09
CA VAL A 52 -17.83 25.63 12.21
C VAL A 52 -16.51 24.99 11.80
N VAL A 53 -16.00 24.05 12.60
CA VAL A 53 -14.85 23.24 12.23
C VAL A 53 -15.29 21.78 12.06
N SER A 54 -15.06 21.24 10.88
CA SER A 54 -15.34 19.85 10.55
C SER A 54 -14.03 19.05 10.53
N ILE A 55 -13.98 17.97 11.32
CA ILE A 55 -12.76 17.17 11.53
C ILE A 55 -12.91 15.85 10.79
N THR A 56 -11.91 15.50 9.97
CA THR A 56 -11.87 14.20 9.28
C THR A 56 -11.77 13.07 10.31
N SER A 57 -12.66 12.08 10.26
CA SER A 57 -12.61 10.92 11.15
C SER A 57 -11.36 10.08 10.89
N ASP A 58 -10.88 9.37 11.91
CA ASP A 58 -9.63 8.58 11.86
C ASP A 58 -9.59 7.61 10.68
N LYS A 59 -10.74 7.02 10.37
CA LYS A 59 -10.93 6.09 9.24
C LYS A 59 -10.55 6.68 7.88
N PHE A 60 -10.66 8.00 7.72
CA PHE A 60 -10.41 8.70 6.46
C PHE A 60 -9.14 9.55 6.46
N VAL A 61 -8.35 9.51 7.54
CA VAL A 61 -7.06 10.20 7.59
C VAL A 61 -6.02 9.45 6.76
N THR A 62 -5.47 10.12 5.75
CA THR A 62 -4.50 9.56 4.81
C THR A 62 -3.22 10.42 4.74
N LYS A 63 -2.74 10.90 5.90
CA LYS A 63 -1.58 11.83 5.98
C LYS A 63 -0.21 11.15 6.07
N GLY A 64 -0.15 9.84 5.91
CA GLY A 64 1.10 9.05 6.01
C GLY A 64 1.10 8.10 7.21
N PRO A 65 2.23 7.42 7.44
CA PRO A 65 2.37 6.47 8.52
C PRO A 65 2.09 7.09 9.89
N ASP A 66 1.47 6.29 10.77
CA ASP A 66 1.17 6.66 12.16
C ASP A 66 0.32 7.94 12.31
N ARG A 67 -0.53 8.22 11.32
CA ARG A 67 -1.47 9.35 11.36
C ARG A 67 -2.92 8.88 11.36
N PRO A 68 -3.78 9.55 12.16
CA PRO A 68 -3.48 10.70 13.01
C PRO A 68 -2.74 10.28 14.30
N ALA A 69 -1.92 11.18 14.87
CA ALA A 69 -1.24 10.98 16.15
C ALA A 69 -2.26 10.99 17.31
N PHE A 70 -3.30 11.81 17.22
CA PHE A 70 -4.40 11.87 18.17
C PHE A 70 -5.70 11.35 17.57
N LYS A 71 -6.42 10.51 18.35
CA LYS A 71 -7.76 10.03 17.97
C LYS A 71 -8.71 11.20 17.76
N GLN A 72 -9.71 11.00 16.92
CA GLN A 72 -10.67 12.03 16.54
C GLN A 72 -11.34 12.72 17.73
N GLU A 73 -11.64 11.98 18.81
CA GLU A 73 -12.25 12.51 20.02
C GLU A 73 -11.35 13.56 20.67
N LEU A 74 -10.05 13.28 20.81
CA LEU A 74 -9.05 14.21 21.38
C LEU A 74 -8.88 15.43 20.49
N ARG A 75 -8.85 15.23 19.17
CA ARG A 75 -8.73 16.34 18.21
C ARG A 75 -9.96 17.27 18.27
N MET A 76 -11.18 16.70 18.39
CA MET A 76 -12.39 17.47 18.58
C MET A 76 -12.38 18.25 19.89
N GLN A 77 -11.98 17.63 21.00
CA GLN A 77 -11.89 18.29 22.31
C GLN A 77 -10.89 19.45 22.31
N ALA A 78 -9.69 19.25 21.73
CA ALA A 78 -8.65 20.28 21.63
C ALA A 78 -9.16 21.51 20.85
N ILE A 79 -9.88 21.32 19.75
CA ILE A 79 -10.43 22.42 18.96
C ILE A 79 -11.64 23.06 19.65
N ALA A 80 -12.45 22.28 20.39
CA ALA A 80 -13.58 22.81 21.16
C ALA A 80 -13.14 23.78 22.26
N ALA A 81 -11.93 23.64 22.78
CA ALA A 81 -11.36 24.55 23.78
C ALA A 81 -10.98 25.93 23.20
N LEU A 82 -10.90 26.06 21.86
CA LEU A 82 -10.54 27.34 21.24
C LEU A 82 -11.71 28.31 21.28
N LYS A 83 -11.39 29.59 21.64
CA LYS A 83 -12.36 30.68 21.75
C LYS A 83 -13.06 30.97 20.41
N ASP A 84 -12.31 30.97 19.32
CA ASP A 84 -12.77 31.41 18.00
C ASP A 84 -13.59 30.35 17.25
N VAL A 85 -13.71 29.13 17.81
CA VAL A 85 -14.50 28.04 17.22
C VAL A 85 -15.84 27.92 17.94
N ASP A 86 -16.94 28.09 17.22
CA ASP A 86 -18.28 28.03 17.80
C ASP A 86 -18.84 26.61 17.83
N TYR A 87 -18.67 25.86 16.72
CA TYR A 87 -19.19 24.50 16.59
C TYR A 87 -18.20 23.55 15.92
N ILE A 88 -18.32 22.27 16.25
CA ILE A 88 -17.48 21.20 15.72
C ILE A 88 -18.38 20.05 15.29
N CYS A 89 -18.06 19.45 14.15
CA CYS A 89 -18.66 18.19 13.71
C CYS A 89 -17.60 17.24 13.13
N LEU A 90 -17.92 15.94 13.14
CA LEU A 90 -17.08 14.92 12.53
C LEU A 90 -17.44 14.77 11.05
N SER A 91 -16.44 14.61 10.19
CA SER A 91 -16.64 14.28 8.78
C SER A 91 -16.32 12.81 8.54
N ASP A 92 -17.32 12.05 8.15
CA ASP A 92 -17.21 10.64 7.80
C ASP A 92 -16.92 10.48 6.29
N SER A 93 -15.98 11.29 5.80
CA SER A 93 -15.57 11.35 4.41
C SER A 93 -14.14 11.88 4.30
N LYS A 94 -13.44 11.52 3.21
CA LYS A 94 -12.11 12.07 2.88
C LYS A 94 -12.12 13.56 2.53
N THR A 95 -13.28 14.08 2.10
CA THR A 95 -13.47 15.44 1.59
C THR A 95 -14.52 16.18 2.39
N ALA A 96 -14.55 17.50 2.27
CA ALA A 96 -15.60 18.32 2.88
C ALA A 96 -16.96 18.24 2.15
N ILE A 97 -17.06 17.57 1.02
CA ILE A 97 -18.24 17.59 0.13
C ILE A 97 -19.53 17.29 0.88
N LYS A 98 -19.56 16.19 1.65
CA LYS A 98 -20.76 15.81 2.42
C LYS A 98 -21.15 16.88 3.43
N ASN A 99 -20.19 17.43 4.16
CA ASN A 99 -20.45 18.48 5.16
C ASN A 99 -20.86 19.80 4.50
N LEU A 100 -20.31 20.15 3.34
CA LEU A 100 -20.75 21.31 2.56
C LEU A 100 -22.19 21.18 2.08
N GLN A 101 -22.61 20.00 1.66
CA GLN A 101 -24.00 19.73 1.23
C GLN A 101 -24.99 19.82 2.36
N ILE A 102 -24.63 19.30 3.55
CA ILE A 102 -25.52 19.26 4.73
C ILE A 102 -25.59 20.63 5.40
N LEU A 103 -24.44 21.26 5.67
CA LEU A 103 -24.34 22.51 6.44
C LEU A 103 -24.66 23.76 5.59
N ARG A 104 -24.34 23.73 4.29
CA ARG A 104 -24.51 24.84 3.32
C ARG A 104 -23.96 26.17 3.84
N PRO A 105 -22.67 26.23 4.22
CA PRO A 105 -22.07 27.45 4.75
C PRO A 105 -21.95 28.52 3.68
N GLN A 106 -22.00 29.81 4.07
CA GLN A 106 -21.73 30.93 3.16
C GLN A 106 -20.23 31.04 2.80
N PHE A 107 -19.35 30.59 3.71
CA PHE A 107 -17.92 30.60 3.47
C PHE A 107 -17.30 29.21 3.71
N PHE A 108 -16.51 28.77 2.76
CA PHE A 108 -15.62 27.63 2.92
C PHE A 108 -14.19 28.14 3.05
N ILE A 109 -13.56 27.92 4.20
CA ILE A 109 -12.32 28.57 4.58
C ILE A 109 -11.19 27.55 4.57
N LYS A 110 -10.15 27.83 3.80
CA LYS A 110 -8.98 26.97 3.62
C LYS A 110 -7.67 27.75 3.89
N GLY A 111 -6.61 27.03 4.20
CA GLY A 111 -5.27 27.61 4.28
C GLY A 111 -4.75 28.03 2.90
N ASN A 112 -3.76 28.93 2.87
CA ASN A 112 -3.16 29.44 1.63
C ASN A 112 -2.53 28.35 0.75
N ASP A 113 -2.13 27.22 1.35
CA ASP A 113 -1.55 26.06 0.64
C ASP A 113 -2.48 25.49 -0.44
N TYR A 114 -3.80 25.72 -0.32
CA TYR A 114 -4.82 25.26 -1.26
C TYR A 114 -5.16 26.29 -2.35
N LYS A 115 -4.57 27.47 -2.33
CA LYS A 115 -4.81 28.53 -3.34
C LYS A 115 -4.30 28.10 -4.72
N ASP A 116 -3.15 27.42 -4.76
CA ASP A 116 -2.62 26.82 -5.99
C ASP A 116 -3.14 25.39 -6.14
N SER A 117 -4.19 25.22 -6.94
CA SER A 117 -4.81 23.90 -7.19
C SER A 117 -3.86 22.88 -7.86
N LYS A 118 -2.71 23.31 -8.40
CA LYS A 118 -1.67 22.42 -8.94
C LYS A 118 -0.88 21.71 -7.83
N LYS A 119 -0.88 22.27 -6.62
CA LYS A 119 -0.24 21.68 -5.42
C LYS A 119 -1.15 20.75 -4.64
N ASP A 120 -2.44 20.70 -4.96
CA ASP A 120 -3.37 19.74 -4.36
C ASP A 120 -3.17 18.35 -4.97
N ILE A 121 -2.53 17.46 -4.21
CA ILE A 121 -2.23 16.07 -4.61
C ILE A 121 -3.51 15.27 -4.84
N THR A 122 -4.60 15.64 -4.16
CA THR A 122 -5.89 14.94 -4.25
C THR A 122 -6.75 15.44 -5.40
N GLY A 123 -6.56 16.70 -5.82
CA GLY A 123 -7.40 17.38 -6.81
C GLY A 123 -8.83 17.68 -6.33
N GLU A 124 -9.14 17.38 -5.06
CA GLU A 124 -10.51 17.45 -4.52
C GLU A 124 -10.98 18.86 -4.22
N ILE A 125 -10.08 19.82 -4.03
CA ILE A 125 -10.45 21.22 -3.76
C ILE A 125 -11.36 21.79 -4.86
N ARG A 126 -11.16 21.40 -6.11
CA ARG A 126 -12.01 21.85 -7.23
C ARG A 126 -13.44 21.31 -7.11
N ASN A 127 -13.60 20.07 -6.66
CA ASN A 127 -14.89 19.43 -6.46
C ASN A 127 -15.62 20.06 -5.25
N GLU A 128 -14.90 20.32 -4.15
CA GLU A 128 -15.41 21.02 -2.97
C GLU A 128 -15.93 22.41 -3.34
N ILE A 129 -15.18 23.18 -4.13
CA ILE A 129 -15.57 24.53 -4.61
C ILE A 129 -16.81 24.45 -5.54
N LYS A 130 -16.87 23.45 -6.43
CA LYS A 130 -18.06 23.26 -7.29
C LYS A 130 -19.32 23.01 -6.48
N VAL A 131 -19.23 22.19 -5.44
CA VAL A 131 -20.36 21.91 -4.53
C VAL A 131 -20.76 23.14 -3.77
N LEU A 132 -19.82 23.91 -3.21
CA LEU A 132 -20.07 25.13 -2.49
C LEU A 132 -20.82 26.17 -3.35
N LYS A 133 -20.39 26.35 -4.61
CA LYS A 133 -21.02 27.27 -5.57
C LYS A 133 -22.48 26.96 -5.84
N LYS A 134 -22.92 25.69 -5.79
CA LYS A 134 -24.34 25.32 -5.94
C LYS A 134 -25.24 25.96 -4.86
N PHE A 135 -24.66 26.30 -3.72
CA PHE A 135 -25.36 26.95 -2.60
C PHE A 135 -25.01 28.45 -2.48
N ARG A 136 -24.44 29.06 -3.53
CA ARG A 136 -24.00 30.46 -3.56
C ARG A 136 -22.93 30.79 -2.52
N GLY A 137 -22.23 29.81 -1.99
CA GLY A 137 -21.13 30.00 -1.05
C GLY A 137 -19.85 30.46 -1.71
N LYS A 138 -18.98 31.13 -0.95
CA LYS A 138 -17.70 31.69 -1.37
C LYS A 138 -16.53 30.96 -0.68
N THR A 139 -15.43 30.79 -1.40
CA THR A 139 -14.19 30.24 -0.80
C THR A 139 -13.31 31.38 -0.34
N TYR A 140 -12.78 31.27 0.87
CA TYR A 140 -11.81 32.21 1.43
C TYR A 140 -10.51 31.48 1.78
N PHE A 141 -9.35 32.10 1.48
CA PHE A 141 -8.05 31.54 1.81
C PHE A 141 -7.36 32.41 2.86
N THR A 142 -7.07 31.82 4.02
CA THR A 142 -6.37 32.53 5.09
C THR A 142 -4.91 32.72 4.75
N GLN A 143 -4.34 33.87 5.16
CA GLN A 143 -2.92 34.16 5.06
C GLN A 143 -2.26 33.76 6.38
N GLY A 144 -1.17 33.00 6.37
CA GLY A 144 -0.54 32.60 7.62
C GLY A 144 0.71 31.76 7.49
N ILE A 145 1.34 31.49 8.62
CA ILE A 145 2.56 30.70 8.77
C ILE A 145 2.30 29.30 8.20
N THR A 146 3.03 28.93 7.16
CA THR A 146 2.97 27.63 6.48
C THR A 146 3.66 26.51 7.28
N SER A 147 3.46 26.47 8.60
CA SER A 147 3.91 25.33 9.42
C SER A 147 2.84 24.27 9.38
N SER A 148 3.08 23.16 8.65
CA SER A 148 2.16 22.04 8.70
C SER A 148 2.44 21.19 9.96
N SER A 149 1.39 20.62 10.55
CA SER A 149 1.52 19.62 11.63
C SER A 149 2.54 18.52 11.27
N SER A 150 2.62 18.17 9.98
CA SER A 150 3.58 17.20 9.48
C SER A 150 5.03 17.69 9.60
N LYS A 151 5.29 18.99 9.36
CA LYS A 151 6.64 19.57 9.49
C LYS A 151 7.07 19.60 10.96
N ILE A 152 6.19 20.07 11.83
CA ILE A 152 6.45 20.12 13.29
C ILE A 152 6.69 18.73 13.86
N LEU A 153 5.84 17.74 13.51
CA LEU A 153 6.02 16.36 13.97
C LEU A 153 7.30 15.72 13.41
N ASN A 154 7.69 16.04 12.19
CA ASN A 154 8.95 15.57 11.63
C ASN A 154 10.18 16.25 12.23
N GLU A 155 10.09 17.51 12.64
CA GLU A 155 11.19 18.26 13.27
C GLU A 155 11.39 17.90 14.74
N PHE A 156 10.30 17.77 15.52
CA PHE A 156 10.35 17.62 16.98
C PHE A 156 10.09 16.19 17.47
N PHE A 157 9.45 15.33 16.64
CA PHE A 157 9.15 13.92 16.96
C PHE A 157 9.71 12.98 15.89
N ASN A 158 10.90 13.35 15.36
CA ASN A 158 11.55 12.57 14.33
C ASN A 158 12.13 11.27 14.93
N ASN A 159 11.37 10.19 14.83
CA ASN A 159 11.82 8.85 15.25
C ASN A 159 12.71 8.17 14.18
N LYS A 160 13.19 8.92 13.17
CA LYS A 160 14.06 8.35 12.14
C LYS A 160 15.45 8.06 12.69
N SER A 161 15.94 6.86 12.44
CA SER A 161 17.32 6.52 12.77
C SER A 161 18.31 7.32 11.91
N LYS A 162 19.54 7.50 12.37
CA LYS A 162 20.61 8.16 11.60
C LYS A 162 20.81 7.54 10.21
N SER A 163 20.61 6.24 10.08
CA SER A 163 20.70 5.53 8.78
C SER A 163 19.54 5.89 7.84
N GLN A 164 18.31 6.03 8.36
CA GLN A 164 17.15 6.48 7.60
C GLN A 164 17.35 7.93 7.11
N GLU A 165 17.79 8.82 7.99
CA GLU A 165 18.07 10.22 7.61
C GLU A 165 19.14 10.32 6.52
N LYS A 166 20.27 9.63 6.68
CA LYS A 166 21.34 9.60 5.68
C LYS A 166 20.85 9.12 4.32
N PHE A 167 20.05 8.05 4.30
CA PHE A 167 19.48 7.52 3.06
C PHE A 167 18.49 8.51 2.43
N LEU A 168 17.53 9.01 3.21
CA LEU A 168 16.52 9.94 2.72
C LEU A 168 17.12 11.26 2.21
N ASN A 169 18.14 11.79 2.89
CA ASN A 169 18.86 12.97 2.43
C ASN A 169 19.58 12.73 1.10
N LYS A 170 20.12 11.52 0.87
CA LYS A 170 20.69 11.14 -0.42
C LYS A 170 19.61 11.12 -1.53
N ILE A 171 18.43 10.57 -1.22
CA ILE A 171 17.30 10.54 -2.17
C ILE A 171 16.81 11.96 -2.47
N LYS A 172 16.61 12.82 -1.45
CA LYS A 172 16.18 14.23 -1.59
C LYS A 172 17.10 15.05 -2.50
N LYS A 173 18.42 14.86 -2.36
CA LYS A 173 19.41 15.56 -3.20
C LYS A 173 19.35 15.16 -4.67
N LYS A 174 18.91 13.93 -4.98
CA LYS A 174 18.88 13.39 -6.35
C LYS A 174 17.53 13.51 -7.04
N PHE A 175 16.44 13.42 -6.27
CA PHE A 175 15.09 13.30 -6.83
C PHE A 175 14.12 14.23 -6.08
N THR A 176 13.50 15.14 -6.81
CA THR A 176 12.42 15.97 -6.27
C THR A 176 11.12 15.15 -6.23
N PHE A 177 10.17 15.55 -5.38
CA PHE A 177 8.84 14.94 -5.35
C PHE A 177 8.12 15.07 -6.71
N GLU A 178 8.27 16.20 -7.38
CA GLU A 178 7.69 16.47 -8.70
C GLU A 178 8.21 15.50 -9.77
N TYR A 179 9.51 15.22 -9.75
CA TYR A 179 10.12 14.23 -10.64
C TYR A 179 9.52 12.83 -10.39
N ILE A 180 9.46 12.41 -9.13
CA ILE A 180 8.90 11.10 -8.74
C ILE A 180 7.42 11.00 -9.12
N ASN A 181 6.64 12.06 -8.88
CA ASN A 181 5.23 12.10 -9.25
C ASN A 181 5.03 12.00 -10.78
N LYS A 182 5.84 12.71 -11.57
CA LYS A 182 5.84 12.59 -13.04
C LYS A 182 6.18 11.17 -13.49
N LEU A 183 7.18 10.53 -12.87
CA LEU A 183 7.57 9.16 -13.16
C LEU A 183 6.41 8.18 -12.88
N ILE A 184 5.79 8.28 -11.71
CA ILE A 184 4.64 7.43 -11.32
C ILE A 184 3.46 7.64 -12.26
N ASN A 185 3.23 8.87 -12.74
CA ASN A 185 2.17 9.14 -13.72
C ASN A 185 2.43 8.49 -15.08
N LYS A 186 3.69 8.34 -15.49
CA LYS A 186 4.07 7.64 -16.73
C LYS A 186 3.76 6.14 -16.67
N PHE A 187 3.63 5.53 -15.48
CA PHE A 187 3.22 4.12 -15.36
C PHE A 187 1.85 3.87 -16.01
N LYS A 188 0.97 4.87 -16.05
CA LYS A 188 -0.35 4.79 -16.71
C LYS A 188 -0.31 4.51 -18.21
N SER A 189 0.84 4.56 -18.86
CA SER A 189 1.00 4.15 -20.26
C SER A 189 1.29 2.66 -20.42
N LYS A 190 1.59 1.93 -19.34
CA LYS A 190 2.16 0.59 -19.39
C LYS A 190 1.11 -0.51 -19.28
N THR A 191 1.35 -1.58 -20.06
CA THR A 191 0.65 -2.87 -19.98
C THR A 191 1.58 -3.91 -19.39
N VAL A 192 1.16 -4.54 -18.28
CA VAL A 192 1.99 -5.49 -17.52
C VAL A 192 1.40 -6.89 -17.62
N LEU A 193 2.25 -7.88 -17.91
CA LEU A 193 1.89 -9.29 -17.74
C LEU A 193 2.27 -9.71 -16.31
N VAL A 194 1.29 -10.07 -15.50
CA VAL A 194 1.48 -10.68 -14.19
C VAL A 194 1.26 -12.18 -14.32
N LEU A 195 2.25 -12.96 -13.92
CA LEU A 195 2.23 -14.43 -13.94
C LEU A 195 2.52 -14.97 -12.54
N GLY A 196 1.66 -15.83 -12.02
CA GLY A 196 1.84 -16.46 -10.71
C GLY A 196 0.56 -17.10 -10.19
N GLU A 197 0.65 -17.72 -9.01
CA GLU A 197 -0.48 -18.41 -8.41
C GLU A 197 -1.48 -17.45 -7.76
N THR A 198 -2.77 -17.76 -7.89
CA THR A 198 -3.83 -17.18 -7.07
C THR A 198 -3.80 -17.81 -5.69
N ILE A 199 -3.78 -16.99 -4.65
CA ILE A 199 -3.84 -17.42 -3.26
C ILE A 199 -5.03 -16.74 -2.58
N ILE A 200 -5.79 -17.50 -1.80
CA ILE A 200 -6.82 -16.97 -0.91
C ILE A 200 -6.26 -17.00 0.51
N ASP A 201 -6.02 -15.83 1.07
CA ASP A 201 -5.57 -15.68 2.46
C ASP A 201 -6.77 -15.55 3.38
N LYS A 202 -6.97 -16.51 4.30
CA LYS A 202 -8.01 -16.48 5.34
C LYS A 202 -7.37 -16.23 6.70
N TYR A 203 -7.87 -15.23 7.40
CA TYR A 203 -7.46 -14.89 8.76
C TYR A 203 -8.62 -15.21 9.70
N ASN A 204 -8.45 -16.28 10.47
CA ASN A 204 -9.40 -16.71 11.48
C ASN A 204 -8.97 -16.13 12.82
N PHE A 205 -9.69 -15.10 13.26
CA PHE A 205 -9.46 -14.47 14.55
C PHE A 205 -10.13 -15.29 15.64
N THR A 206 -9.36 -15.78 16.59
CA THR A 206 -9.78 -16.70 17.62
C THR A 206 -9.39 -16.23 19.00
N GLU A 207 -9.92 -16.87 20.02
CA GLU A 207 -9.55 -16.69 21.42
C GLU A 207 -9.16 -18.05 21.98
N ALA A 208 -7.98 -18.14 22.59
CA ALA A 208 -7.55 -19.37 23.24
C ALA A 208 -8.32 -19.56 24.57
N ILE A 209 -9.14 -20.60 24.65
CA ILE A 209 -9.96 -20.88 25.84
C ILE A 209 -9.33 -21.94 26.76
N GLY A 210 -8.26 -22.59 26.36
CA GLY A 210 -7.52 -23.54 27.18
C GLY A 210 -7.18 -24.83 26.49
N LYS A 211 -6.83 -25.86 27.29
CA LYS A 211 -6.57 -27.21 26.82
C LYS A 211 -7.87 -28.04 26.86
N SER A 212 -8.00 -28.97 25.92
CA SER A 212 -9.06 -30.00 25.99
C SER A 212 -8.92 -30.85 27.26
N GLY A 213 -10.03 -31.17 27.89
CA GLY A 213 -10.04 -32.09 29.03
C GLY A 213 -9.72 -33.55 28.69
N LYS A 214 -9.83 -33.94 27.41
CA LYS A 214 -9.63 -35.32 26.95
C LYS A 214 -8.28 -35.58 26.29
N GLU A 215 -7.74 -34.56 25.60
CA GLU A 215 -6.50 -34.66 24.83
C GLU A 215 -5.64 -33.37 25.02
N PRO A 216 -4.31 -33.46 24.92
CA PRO A 216 -3.41 -32.31 25.16
C PRO A 216 -3.38 -31.31 23.97
N ASN A 217 -4.54 -30.97 23.45
CA ASN A 217 -4.67 -30.00 22.36
C ASN A 217 -5.22 -28.67 22.83
N LEU A 218 -4.77 -27.58 22.19
CA LEU A 218 -5.28 -26.24 22.40
C LEU A 218 -6.67 -26.08 21.78
N VAL A 219 -7.62 -25.57 22.55
CA VAL A 219 -8.98 -25.28 22.08
C VAL A 219 -9.11 -23.77 21.85
N LEU A 220 -9.57 -23.43 20.66
CA LEU A 220 -9.79 -22.05 20.22
C LEU A 220 -11.28 -21.81 20.00
N ARG A 221 -11.77 -20.66 20.48
CA ARG A 221 -13.10 -20.14 20.10
C ARG A 221 -12.96 -19.36 18.82
N ASP A 222 -13.72 -19.69 17.77
CA ASP A 222 -13.78 -18.90 16.54
C ASP A 222 -14.62 -17.65 16.77
N LEU A 223 -14.05 -16.47 16.44
CA LEU A 223 -14.71 -15.17 16.65
C LEU A 223 -15.13 -14.55 15.33
N LYS A 224 -14.24 -14.53 14.35
CA LYS A 224 -14.52 -14.03 12.99
C LYS A 224 -13.48 -14.48 11.99
N THR A 225 -13.89 -14.55 10.73
CA THR A 225 -13.00 -14.80 9.60
C THR A 225 -12.98 -13.63 8.64
N GLU A 226 -11.80 -13.19 8.25
CA GLU A 226 -11.59 -12.23 7.17
C GLU A 226 -10.86 -12.92 6.01
N GLN A 227 -11.24 -12.61 4.76
CA GLN A 227 -10.68 -13.24 3.56
C GLN A 227 -10.18 -12.20 2.58
N TYR A 228 -8.95 -12.41 2.08
CA TYR A 228 -8.27 -11.52 1.17
C TYR A 228 -7.74 -12.26 -0.06
N LEU A 229 -7.67 -11.53 -1.19
CA LEU A 229 -7.02 -12.03 -2.40
C LEU A 229 -5.51 -11.81 -2.27
N GLY A 230 -4.76 -12.89 -2.37
CA GLY A 230 -3.29 -12.93 -2.27
C GLY A 230 -2.63 -13.39 -3.57
N GLY A 231 -1.33 -13.61 -3.51
CA GLY A 231 -0.53 -14.07 -4.64
C GLY A 231 -0.57 -13.11 -5.82
N ALA A 232 -0.56 -13.66 -7.02
CA ALA A 232 -0.56 -12.88 -8.27
C ALA A 232 -1.77 -11.94 -8.39
N VAL A 233 -2.91 -12.29 -7.78
CA VAL A 233 -4.10 -11.42 -7.77
C VAL A 233 -3.84 -10.16 -6.96
N ALA A 234 -3.21 -10.25 -5.78
CA ALA A 234 -2.86 -9.08 -4.97
C ALA A 234 -1.87 -8.16 -5.70
N ILE A 235 -0.89 -8.74 -6.39
CA ILE A 235 0.07 -8.02 -7.23
C ILE A 235 -0.67 -7.27 -8.35
N ALA A 236 -1.58 -7.92 -9.05
CA ALA A 236 -2.36 -7.29 -10.12
C ALA A 236 -3.23 -6.15 -9.60
N LEU A 237 -3.86 -6.33 -8.43
CA LEU A 237 -4.64 -5.30 -7.77
C LEU A 237 -3.79 -4.08 -7.37
N ASN A 238 -2.59 -4.29 -6.84
CA ASN A 238 -1.66 -3.21 -6.52
C ASN A 238 -1.21 -2.45 -7.79
N LEU A 239 -0.92 -3.15 -8.89
CA LEU A 239 -0.54 -2.55 -10.17
C LEU A 239 -1.68 -1.78 -10.83
N SER A 240 -2.94 -2.18 -10.61
CA SER A 240 -4.11 -1.58 -11.26
C SER A 240 -4.28 -0.10 -10.98
N GLN A 241 -3.80 0.37 -9.84
CA GLN A 241 -3.82 1.79 -9.45
C GLN A 241 -2.83 2.64 -10.26
N PHE A 242 -1.82 2.01 -10.87
CA PHE A 242 -0.69 2.68 -11.49
C PHE A 242 -0.62 2.46 -13.01
N CYS A 243 -0.95 1.28 -13.50
CA CYS A 243 -0.76 0.89 -14.89
C CYS A 243 -2.04 1.05 -15.74
N LYS A 244 -1.86 1.14 -17.06
CA LYS A 244 -2.98 1.20 -18.03
C LYS A 244 -3.77 -0.09 -18.02
N LYS A 245 -3.06 -1.21 -18.14
CA LYS A 245 -3.65 -2.54 -18.26
C LYS A 245 -2.77 -3.60 -17.60
N ILE A 246 -3.41 -4.57 -16.99
CA ILE A 246 -2.77 -5.74 -16.42
C ILE A 246 -3.37 -6.99 -17.06
N ASN A 247 -2.51 -7.81 -17.66
CA ASN A 247 -2.86 -9.16 -18.09
C ASN A 247 -2.49 -10.12 -16.95
N LEU A 248 -3.45 -10.57 -16.17
CA LEU A 248 -3.23 -11.49 -15.08
C LEU A 248 -3.39 -12.93 -15.55
N LEU A 249 -2.27 -13.62 -15.79
CA LEU A 249 -2.23 -15.05 -16.12
C LEU A 249 -1.95 -15.85 -14.85
N THR A 250 -2.95 -16.55 -14.35
CA THR A 250 -2.89 -17.22 -13.05
C THR A 250 -3.61 -18.57 -13.06
N VAL A 251 -3.47 -19.31 -11.98
CA VAL A 251 -4.07 -20.62 -11.78
C VAL A 251 -5.10 -20.60 -10.66
N ILE A 252 -6.17 -21.36 -10.84
CA ILE A 252 -7.16 -21.73 -9.82
C ILE A 252 -7.39 -23.24 -9.84
N GLY A 253 -8.02 -23.74 -8.79
CA GLY A 253 -8.43 -25.14 -8.73
C GLY A 253 -9.46 -25.51 -9.80
N GLU A 254 -9.60 -26.80 -10.06
CA GLU A 254 -10.48 -27.37 -11.11
C GLU A 254 -11.94 -26.95 -10.93
N LYS A 255 -12.46 -27.00 -9.70
CA LYS A 255 -13.83 -26.60 -9.38
C LYS A 255 -14.10 -25.11 -9.59
N GLY A 256 -13.06 -24.29 -9.69
CA GLY A 256 -13.19 -22.85 -9.89
C GLY A 256 -13.74 -22.11 -8.65
N ASP A 257 -13.52 -22.68 -7.46
CA ASP A 257 -13.85 -22.04 -6.20
C ASP A 257 -13.24 -20.65 -6.12
N TYR A 258 -13.94 -19.72 -5.52
CA TYR A 258 -13.56 -18.29 -5.40
C TYR A 258 -13.57 -17.48 -6.71
N LEU A 259 -13.84 -18.06 -7.89
CA LEU A 259 -13.79 -17.34 -9.16
C LEU A 259 -14.78 -16.14 -9.20
N LYS A 260 -15.99 -16.34 -8.68
CA LYS A 260 -17.00 -15.26 -8.60
C LYS A 260 -16.50 -14.09 -7.74
N GLU A 261 -15.89 -14.38 -6.60
CA GLU A 261 -15.34 -13.37 -5.69
C GLU A 261 -14.16 -12.63 -6.33
N ILE A 262 -13.23 -13.37 -6.94
CA ILE A 262 -12.09 -12.80 -7.65
C ILE A 262 -12.59 -11.82 -8.70
N LYS A 263 -13.49 -12.25 -9.61
CA LYS A 263 -14.05 -11.39 -10.66
C LYS A 263 -14.75 -10.15 -10.12
N LYS A 264 -15.48 -10.27 -9.01
CA LYS A 264 -16.18 -9.14 -8.37
C LYS A 264 -15.21 -8.06 -7.85
N LYS A 265 -14.02 -8.46 -7.40
CA LYS A 265 -13.02 -7.55 -6.81
C LYS A 265 -12.02 -6.98 -7.83
N LEU A 266 -11.98 -7.53 -9.06
CA LEU A 266 -11.04 -7.06 -10.09
C LEU A 266 -11.53 -5.76 -10.75
N PRO A 267 -10.68 -4.71 -10.80
CA PRO A 267 -10.94 -3.51 -11.59
C PRO A 267 -10.98 -3.81 -13.09
N LYS A 268 -11.66 -2.94 -13.86
CA LYS A 268 -11.86 -3.09 -15.32
C LYS A 268 -10.57 -3.15 -16.15
N ASN A 269 -9.45 -2.64 -15.60
CA ASN A 269 -8.17 -2.66 -16.31
C ASN A 269 -7.33 -3.92 -16.05
N ILE A 270 -7.90 -4.93 -15.37
CA ILE A 270 -7.29 -6.26 -15.20
C ILE A 270 -8.03 -7.27 -16.06
N ASP A 271 -7.34 -7.82 -17.07
CA ASP A 271 -7.81 -8.98 -17.82
C ASP A 271 -7.38 -10.24 -17.07
N LEU A 272 -8.35 -11.02 -16.60
CA LEU A 272 -8.12 -12.28 -15.90
C LEU A 272 -8.05 -13.44 -16.90
N ILE A 273 -6.88 -14.08 -17.00
CA ILE A 273 -6.64 -15.25 -17.83
C ILE A 273 -6.28 -16.43 -16.92
N LEU A 274 -7.07 -17.47 -16.96
CA LEU A 274 -6.99 -18.60 -16.03
C LEU A 274 -6.46 -19.87 -16.67
N ILE A 275 -5.66 -20.59 -15.89
CA ILE A 275 -5.44 -22.03 -16.07
C ILE A 275 -6.21 -22.72 -14.93
N LYS A 276 -6.97 -23.75 -15.23
CA LYS A 276 -7.60 -24.60 -14.21
C LYS A 276 -6.71 -25.80 -13.94
N LYS A 277 -6.23 -25.93 -12.70
CA LYS A 277 -5.37 -27.05 -12.30
C LYS A 277 -6.25 -28.25 -11.96
N LYS A 278 -6.04 -29.36 -12.70
CA LYS A 278 -6.80 -30.59 -12.53
C LYS A 278 -6.50 -31.21 -11.15
N ASP A 279 -7.47 -31.87 -10.55
CA ASP A 279 -7.40 -32.57 -9.25
C ASP A 279 -6.79 -31.72 -8.14
N SER A 280 -7.04 -30.40 -8.19
CA SER A 280 -6.45 -29.43 -7.29
C SER A 280 -7.49 -28.43 -6.74
N PRO A 281 -7.40 -28.05 -5.46
CA PRO A 281 -8.15 -26.92 -4.95
C PRO A 281 -7.56 -25.61 -5.44
N THR A 282 -8.32 -24.50 -5.35
CA THR A 282 -7.71 -23.17 -5.35
C THR A 282 -6.92 -23.01 -4.06
N ILE A 283 -5.70 -22.51 -4.14
CA ILE A 283 -4.79 -22.38 -2.99
C ILE A 283 -5.43 -21.50 -1.91
N VAL A 284 -5.64 -22.07 -0.71
CA VAL A 284 -6.16 -21.37 0.47
C VAL A 284 -5.15 -21.48 1.60
N LYS A 285 -4.71 -20.33 2.12
CA LYS A 285 -3.83 -20.27 3.30
C LYS A 285 -4.61 -19.72 4.49
N LYS A 286 -5.10 -20.58 5.37
CA LYS A 286 -5.80 -20.23 6.60
C LYS A 286 -4.77 -19.95 7.70
N ARG A 287 -4.89 -18.81 8.36
CA ARG A 287 -4.05 -18.43 9.50
C ARG A 287 -4.94 -18.17 10.70
N TYR A 288 -4.66 -18.85 11.78
CA TYR A 288 -5.37 -18.70 13.04
C TYR A 288 -4.58 -17.75 13.94
N LEU A 289 -5.25 -16.69 14.40
CA LEU A 289 -4.67 -15.63 15.23
C LEU A 289 -5.43 -15.58 16.55
N ASP A 290 -4.68 -15.41 17.62
CA ASP A 290 -5.25 -15.02 18.91
C ASP A 290 -5.60 -13.53 18.86
N LEU A 291 -6.90 -13.21 18.98
CA LEU A 291 -7.39 -11.84 18.82
C LEU A 291 -6.83 -10.85 19.87
N PRO A 292 -6.71 -11.20 21.16
CA PRO A 292 -6.13 -10.33 22.18
C PRO A 292 -4.67 -9.94 21.88
N SER A 293 -3.82 -10.92 21.54
CA SER A 293 -2.40 -10.69 21.28
C SER A 293 -2.06 -10.37 19.84
N MET A 294 -2.98 -10.61 18.91
CA MET A 294 -2.80 -10.52 17.44
C MET A 294 -1.69 -11.42 16.89
N ASN A 295 -1.25 -12.41 17.67
CA ASN A 295 -0.21 -13.35 17.27
C ASN A 295 -0.80 -14.49 16.42
N LYS A 296 -0.06 -14.91 15.40
CA LYS A 296 -0.39 -16.13 14.62
C LYS A 296 -0.06 -17.36 15.45
N ILE A 297 -1.05 -18.23 15.66
CA ILE A 297 -0.91 -19.47 16.44
C ILE A 297 -0.41 -20.58 15.50
N PHE A 298 -1.14 -20.85 14.42
CA PHE A 298 -0.79 -21.84 13.39
C PHE A 298 -1.44 -21.51 12.05
N GLY A 299 -1.06 -22.24 11.01
CA GLY A 299 -1.64 -22.15 9.67
C GLY A 299 -2.10 -23.50 9.16
N VAL A 300 -3.25 -23.53 8.47
CA VAL A 300 -3.78 -24.70 7.76
C VAL A 300 -3.94 -24.34 6.29
N TYR A 301 -3.27 -25.08 5.42
CA TYR A 301 -3.23 -24.78 4.00
C TYR A 301 -3.94 -25.85 3.18
N ASP A 302 -4.77 -25.40 2.25
CA ASP A 302 -5.41 -26.23 1.24
C ASP A 302 -4.65 -25.99 -0.07
N ILE A 303 -3.75 -26.90 -0.40
CA ILE A 303 -2.76 -26.77 -1.47
C ILE A 303 -2.54 -28.10 -2.18
N ASN A 304 -2.16 -28.01 -3.46
CA ASN A 304 -1.56 -29.10 -4.21
C ASN A 304 -0.34 -28.54 -4.95
N ASP A 305 0.84 -29.05 -4.63
CA ASP A 305 2.12 -28.57 -5.15
C ASP A 305 2.62 -29.35 -6.38
N ASP A 306 1.83 -30.30 -6.89
CA ASP A 306 2.16 -31.03 -8.11
C ASP A 306 2.30 -30.06 -9.30
N ASP A 307 3.18 -30.38 -10.23
CA ASP A 307 3.31 -29.62 -11.47
C ASP A 307 2.03 -29.71 -12.33
N LEU A 308 1.79 -28.71 -13.16
CA LEU A 308 0.77 -28.77 -14.20
C LEU A 308 1.01 -29.99 -15.10
N ASN A 309 -0.07 -30.68 -15.49
CA ASN A 309 0.05 -31.75 -16.49
C ASN A 309 0.42 -31.19 -17.87
N LEU A 310 0.86 -32.06 -18.78
CA LEU A 310 1.36 -31.66 -20.11
C LEU A 310 0.38 -30.80 -20.92
N LYS A 311 -0.94 -31.09 -20.82
CA LYS A 311 -1.98 -30.31 -21.51
C LYS A 311 -2.10 -28.90 -20.96
N GLN A 312 -2.12 -28.78 -19.64
CA GLN A 312 -2.19 -27.50 -18.92
C GLN A 312 -0.92 -26.68 -19.13
N GLU A 313 0.25 -27.33 -19.14
CA GLU A 313 1.54 -26.68 -19.42
C GLU A 313 1.56 -26.13 -20.86
N ALA A 314 1.08 -26.89 -21.85
CA ALA A 314 0.97 -26.43 -23.22
C ALA A 314 0.00 -25.24 -23.37
N GLU A 315 -1.12 -25.28 -22.65
CA GLU A 315 -2.09 -24.17 -22.61
C GLU A 315 -1.45 -22.91 -21.98
N LEU A 316 -0.75 -23.07 -20.85
CA LEU A 316 -0.04 -21.97 -20.19
C LEU A 316 1.01 -21.37 -21.12
N LYS A 317 1.82 -22.17 -21.79
CA LYS A 317 2.79 -21.72 -22.78
C LYS A 317 2.15 -20.86 -23.86
N LYS A 318 1.09 -21.37 -24.50
CA LYS A 318 0.37 -20.65 -25.58
C LYS A 318 -0.20 -19.31 -25.10
N LYS A 319 -0.81 -19.28 -23.92
CA LYS A 319 -1.34 -18.05 -23.31
C LYS A 319 -0.22 -17.07 -22.96
N PHE A 320 0.86 -17.54 -22.35
CA PHE A 320 2.03 -16.73 -22.02
C PHE A 320 2.63 -16.07 -23.27
N GLU A 321 2.92 -16.82 -24.32
CA GLU A 321 3.50 -16.28 -25.57
C GLU A 321 2.60 -15.20 -26.21
N LYS A 322 1.29 -15.42 -26.24
CA LYS A 322 0.31 -14.44 -26.74
C LYS A 322 0.33 -13.14 -25.92
N LEU A 323 0.37 -13.24 -24.60
CA LEU A 323 0.31 -12.09 -23.69
C LEU A 323 1.65 -11.37 -23.61
N ASN A 324 2.78 -12.10 -23.67
CA ASN A 324 4.12 -11.54 -23.70
C ASN A 324 4.30 -10.54 -24.87
N ARG A 325 3.79 -10.87 -26.06
CA ARG A 325 3.83 -9.95 -27.22
C ARG A 325 3.10 -8.63 -26.97
N LYS A 326 2.01 -8.66 -26.17
CA LYS A 326 1.13 -7.51 -25.92
C LYS A 326 1.50 -6.70 -24.68
N SER A 327 2.51 -7.12 -23.92
CA SER A 327 2.90 -6.49 -22.66
C SER A 327 4.22 -5.74 -22.79
N ASP A 328 4.38 -4.66 -22.03
CA ASP A 328 5.61 -3.88 -21.98
C ASP A 328 6.69 -4.62 -21.18
N PHE A 329 6.31 -5.25 -20.05
CA PHE A 329 7.19 -6.07 -19.22
C PHE A 329 6.41 -7.15 -18.47
N ILE A 330 7.14 -8.08 -17.86
CA ILE A 330 6.63 -9.26 -17.17
C ILE A 330 6.98 -9.16 -15.70
N LEU A 331 6.00 -9.41 -14.83
CA LEU A 331 6.17 -9.55 -13.41
C LEU A 331 5.73 -10.96 -12.98
N ILE A 332 6.63 -11.68 -12.32
CA ILE A 332 6.44 -13.06 -11.92
C ILE A 332 6.46 -13.15 -10.40
N SER A 333 5.46 -13.83 -9.85
CA SER A 333 5.44 -14.22 -8.45
C SER A 333 5.17 -15.72 -8.38
N ASP A 334 6.25 -16.46 -8.18
CA ASP A 334 6.26 -17.91 -8.14
C ASP A 334 6.30 -18.39 -6.68
N TYR A 335 5.19 -18.96 -6.23
CA TYR A 335 5.07 -19.48 -4.85
C TYR A 335 5.39 -20.98 -4.75
N GLY A 336 5.79 -21.59 -5.87
CA GLY A 336 6.21 -22.99 -5.91
C GLY A 336 5.09 -23.99 -5.68
N HIS A 337 3.87 -23.68 -6.11
CA HIS A 337 2.73 -24.58 -6.05
C HIS A 337 2.45 -25.25 -7.41
N GLY A 338 3.50 -25.48 -8.21
CA GLY A 338 3.45 -26.27 -9.45
C GLY A 338 2.84 -25.55 -10.67
N PHE A 339 2.49 -24.26 -10.57
CA PHE A 339 1.99 -23.51 -11.72
C PHE A 339 3.09 -23.17 -12.72
N ILE A 340 4.25 -22.73 -12.25
CA ILE A 340 5.39 -22.43 -13.11
C ILE A 340 6.37 -23.62 -13.05
N THR A 341 6.18 -24.54 -14.00
CA THR A 341 7.05 -25.72 -14.13
C THR A 341 8.48 -25.33 -14.59
N LYS A 342 9.42 -26.24 -14.42
CA LYS A 342 10.81 -26.05 -14.89
C LYS A 342 10.89 -25.73 -16.39
N LYS A 343 9.97 -26.25 -17.20
CA LYS A 343 9.89 -25.98 -18.64
C LYS A 343 9.34 -24.57 -18.91
N ILE A 344 8.31 -24.16 -18.18
CA ILE A 344 7.73 -22.82 -18.28
C ILE A 344 8.74 -21.75 -17.83
N SER A 345 9.47 -21.98 -16.73
CA SER A 345 10.52 -21.04 -16.27
C SER A 345 11.63 -20.81 -17.31
N LYS A 346 12.00 -21.85 -18.07
CA LYS A 346 12.94 -21.73 -19.19
C LYS A 346 12.36 -20.90 -20.35
N ILE A 347 11.07 -21.10 -20.70
CA ILE A 347 10.39 -20.32 -21.74
C ILE A 347 10.33 -18.84 -21.33
N ILE A 348 10.00 -18.55 -20.09
CA ILE A 348 10.00 -17.20 -19.53
C ILE A 348 11.38 -16.56 -19.63
N SER A 349 12.42 -17.28 -19.21
CA SER A 349 13.81 -16.82 -19.21
C SER A 349 14.35 -16.45 -20.60
N ASN A 350 13.72 -16.97 -21.67
CA ASN A 350 14.05 -16.66 -23.06
C ASN A 350 13.28 -15.43 -23.61
N SER A 351 12.41 -14.80 -22.81
CA SER A 351 11.72 -13.59 -23.23
C SER A 351 12.70 -12.42 -23.35
N LYS A 352 12.51 -11.61 -24.41
CA LYS A 352 13.28 -10.37 -24.60
C LYS A 352 12.70 -9.18 -23.84
N LYS A 353 11.58 -9.35 -23.13
CA LYS A 353 10.96 -8.31 -22.30
C LYS A 353 11.71 -8.19 -20.98
N PHE A 354 11.63 -7.03 -20.34
CA PHE A 354 12.07 -6.87 -18.97
C PHE A 354 11.31 -7.82 -18.05
N ILE A 355 12.01 -8.62 -17.27
CA ILE A 355 11.43 -9.60 -16.35
C ILE A 355 11.78 -9.23 -14.92
N ALA A 356 10.75 -9.03 -14.10
CA ALA A 356 10.86 -8.92 -12.65
C ALA A 356 10.32 -10.19 -11.99
N LEU A 357 11.07 -10.76 -11.06
CA LEU A 357 10.75 -12.04 -10.43
C LEU A 357 10.86 -11.97 -8.91
N ASN A 358 9.85 -12.51 -8.24
CA ASN A 358 9.94 -13.00 -6.87
C ASN A 358 9.57 -14.48 -6.87
N ALA A 359 10.40 -15.33 -6.27
CA ALA A 359 10.05 -16.72 -6.02
C ALA A 359 10.21 -16.99 -4.53
N GLN A 360 9.16 -17.53 -3.93
CA GLN A 360 9.07 -17.73 -2.49
C GLN A 360 9.28 -19.17 -2.10
N ILE A 361 10.06 -19.37 -1.06
CA ILE A 361 10.16 -20.66 -0.38
C ILE A 361 9.09 -20.67 0.73
N ASN A 362 8.27 -21.73 0.74
CA ASN A 362 7.27 -21.98 1.78
C ASN A 362 7.58 -23.28 2.54
N ALA A 363 6.79 -23.58 3.57
CA ALA A 363 7.05 -24.74 4.44
C ALA A 363 7.04 -26.08 3.69
N ASN A 364 6.29 -26.20 2.58
CA ASN A 364 6.13 -27.45 1.85
C ASN A 364 7.16 -27.64 0.73
N ASN A 365 7.70 -26.54 0.17
CA ASN A 365 8.59 -26.59 -0.98
C ASN A 365 10.08 -26.32 -0.66
N ILE A 366 10.46 -26.30 0.62
CA ILE A 366 11.86 -26.14 1.05
C ILE A 366 12.71 -27.26 0.44
N GLY A 367 13.71 -26.86 -0.37
CA GLY A 367 14.63 -27.77 -1.05
C GLY A 367 14.16 -28.30 -2.41
N PHE A 368 12.89 -28.15 -2.74
CA PHE A 368 12.30 -28.58 -4.02
C PHE A 368 12.12 -27.39 -4.98
N HIS A 369 11.53 -26.31 -4.50
CA HIS A 369 11.37 -25.07 -5.29
C HIS A 369 12.65 -24.25 -5.27
N THR A 370 13.09 -23.75 -6.42
CA THR A 370 14.35 -23.04 -6.53
C THR A 370 14.35 -21.98 -7.64
N LEU A 371 14.92 -20.84 -7.30
CA LEU A 371 15.23 -19.76 -8.27
C LEU A 371 16.23 -20.20 -9.35
N LYS A 372 16.95 -21.31 -9.16
CA LYS A 372 17.92 -21.84 -10.14
C LYS A 372 17.26 -22.25 -11.46
N ASN A 373 15.96 -22.46 -11.48
CA ASN A 373 15.19 -22.74 -12.70
C ASN A 373 15.13 -21.53 -13.64
N TYR A 374 15.34 -20.31 -13.11
CA TYR A 374 15.31 -19.08 -13.87
C TYR A 374 16.73 -18.57 -14.18
N LYS A 375 16.95 -18.15 -15.41
CA LYS A 375 18.21 -17.54 -15.85
C LYS A 375 17.95 -16.27 -16.67
N ASN A 376 18.94 -15.40 -16.76
CA ASN A 376 18.87 -14.18 -17.57
C ASN A 376 17.73 -13.24 -17.15
N ILE A 377 17.50 -13.11 -15.86
CA ILE A 377 16.43 -12.26 -15.32
C ILE A 377 16.95 -10.84 -15.07
N ASP A 378 16.16 -9.85 -15.47
CA ASP A 378 16.56 -8.44 -15.30
C ASP A 378 16.54 -8.02 -13.84
N PHE A 379 15.50 -8.41 -13.10
CA PHE A 379 15.29 -7.96 -11.74
C PHE A 379 14.71 -9.07 -10.85
N VAL A 380 15.34 -9.32 -9.72
CA VAL A 380 14.87 -10.32 -8.75
C VAL A 380 14.77 -9.68 -7.37
N ILE A 381 13.72 -10.03 -6.64
CA ILE A 381 13.57 -9.75 -5.21
C ILE A 381 13.48 -11.07 -4.45
N ILE A 382 14.28 -11.20 -3.40
CA ILE A 382 14.35 -12.39 -2.54
C ILE A 382 14.64 -11.93 -1.11
N ASN A 383 14.24 -12.70 -0.11
CA ASN A 383 14.68 -12.42 1.25
C ASN A 383 16.02 -13.09 1.57
N GLU A 384 16.71 -12.60 2.61
CA GLU A 384 18.03 -13.12 2.97
C GLU A 384 18.01 -14.61 3.32
N LYS A 385 16.95 -15.12 3.95
CA LYS A 385 16.84 -16.56 4.28
C LYS A 385 16.69 -17.40 3.02
N GLU A 386 15.86 -16.96 2.08
CA GLU A 386 15.69 -17.63 0.77
C GLU A 386 17.00 -17.67 0.00
N LEU A 387 17.75 -16.54 -0.06
CA LEU A 387 19.08 -16.51 -0.70
C LEU A 387 20.05 -17.52 -0.07
N ARG A 388 20.06 -17.61 1.27
CA ARG A 388 20.90 -18.56 1.99
C ARG A 388 20.48 -20.01 1.73
N HIS A 389 19.18 -20.29 1.64
CA HIS A 389 18.66 -21.59 1.23
C HIS A 389 19.08 -21.96 -0.20
N GLU A 390 18.91 -21.05 -1.15
CA GLU A 390 19.33 -21.25 -2.56
C GLU A 390 20.80 -21.64 -2.71
N LEU A 391 21.65 -21.01 -1.91
CA LEU A 391 23.10 -21.27 -1.94
C LEU A 391 23.55 -22.33 -0.93
N ARG A 392 22.62 -22.89 -0.13
CA ARG A 392 22.93 -23.83 0.96
C ARG A 392 24.04 -23.32 1.88
N ASN A 393 24.04 -22.00 2.18
CA ASN A 393 25.08 -21.35 2.97
C ASN A 393 24.47 -20.44 4.03
N ARG A 394 24.43 -20.96 5.26
CA ARG A 394 23.81 -20.29 6.41
C ARG A 394 24.60 -19.09 6.92
N ASN A 395 25.93 -19.18 6.97
CA ASN A 395 26.79 -18.25 7.72
C ASN A 395 27.71 -17.39 6.83
N GLY A 396 27.68 -17.58 5.51
CA GLY A 396 28.56 -16.85 4.58
C GLY A 396 28.27 -15.34 4.55
N ASP A 397 29.28 -14.57 4.19
CA ASP A 397 29.16 -13.13 3.97
C ASP A 397 28.10 -12.82 2.93
N LEU A 398 27.11 -12.01 3.31
CA LEU A 398 25.94 -11.74 2.48
C LEU A 398 26.30 -11.10 1.13
N LYS A 399 27.29 -10.20 1.08
CA LYS A 399 27.71 -9.56 -0.18
C LYS A 399 28.36 -10.56 -1.12
N LYS A 400 29.15 -11.51 -0.60
CA LYS A 400 29.72 -12.60 -1.38
C LYS A 400 28.62 -13.51 -1.92
N LEU A 401 27.64 -13.89 -1.08
CA LEU A 401 26.49 -14.72 -1.49
C LEU A 401 25.68 -14.05 -2.61
N ILE A 402 25.38 -12.76 -2.48
CA ILE A 402 24.69 -11.97 -3.50
C ILE A 402 25.45 -12.00 -4.83
N LYS A 403 26.77 -11.76 -4.82
CA LYS A 403 27.60 -11.78 -6.03
C LYS A 403 27.59 -13.16 -6.69
N VAL A 404 27.78 -14.23 -5.92
CA VAL A 404 27.75 -15.61 -6.42
C VAL A 404 26.42 -15.93 -7.05
N PHE A 405 25.33 -15.64 -6.35
CA PHE A 405 23.99 -15.94 -6.84
C PHE A 405 23.65 -15.18 -8.14
N THR A 406 23.91 -13.88 -8.18
CA THR A 406 23.65 -13.05 -9.36
C THR A 406 24.52 -13.47 -10.57
N HIS A 407 25.75 -13.92 -10.31
CA HIS A 407 26.62 -14.43 -11.37
C HIS A 407 26.06 -15.73 -11.96
N ASN A 408 25.78 -16.72 -11.10
CA ASN A 408 25.35 -18.07 -11.50
C ASN A 408 24.03 -18.10 -12.26
N GLN A 409 23.09 -17.21 -11.89
CA GLN A 409 21.76 -17.11 -12.53
C GLN A 409 21.70 -16.03 -13.62
N ASN A 410 22.77 -15.30 -13.84
CA ASN A 410 22.84 -14.16 -14.76
C ASN A 410 21.73 -13.11 -14.48
N ILE A 411 21.57 -12.71 -13.22
CA ILE A 411 20.61 -11.69 -12.80
C ILE A 411 21.27 -10.31 -12.93
N LYS A 412 20.58 -9.32 -13.54
CA LYS A 412 21.14 -7.97 -13.70
C LYS A 412 21.08 -7.15 -12.42
N ASP A 413 19.91 -7.13 -11.77
CA ASP A 413 19.67 -6.41 -10.52
C ASP A 413 18.98 -7.33 -9.51
N LEU A 414 19.54 -7.45 -8.30
CA LEU A 414 19.00 -8.28 -7.21
C LEU A 414 18.74 -7.45 -5.97
N ILE A 415 17.50 -7.44 -5.48
CA ILE A 415 17.17 -6.95 -4.12
C ILE A 415 17.15 -8.14 -3.17
N VAL A 416 17.84 -7.99 -2.04
CA VAL A 416 17.73 -8.88 -0.89
C VAL A 416 17.09 -8.11 0.27
N THR A 417 15.90 -8.54 0.68
CA THR A 417 15.18 -7.96 1.80
C THR A 417 15.63 -8.59 3.12
N ARG A 418 15.73 -7.78 4.20
CA ARG A 418 16.33 -8.15 5.48
C ARG A 418 15.45 -7.75 6.68
N GLY A 419 14.15 -7.66 6.47
CA GLY A 419 13.19 -7.25 7.51
C GLY A 419 13.53 -5.90 8.12
N SER A 420 13.73 -5.84 9.45
CA SER A 420 14.09 -4.60 10.17
C SER A 420 15.43 -3.99 9.77
N SER A 421 16.31 -4.76 9.14
CA SER A 421 17.58 -4.27 8.58
C SER A 421 17.44 -3.65 7.19
N GLY A 422 16.20 -3.55 6.64
CA GLY A 422 15.92 -2.93 5.34
C GLY A 422 16.20 -3.83 4.16
N ALA A 423 16.81 -3.29 3.09
CA ALA A 423 17.08 -4.00 1.86
C ALA A 423 18.39 -3.59 1.21
N ILE A 424 18.99 -4.52 0.48
CA ILE A 424 20.21 -4.31 -0.30
C ILE A 424 19.89 -4.62 -1.77
N LEU A 425 20.23 -3.72 -2.67
CA LEU A 425 20.21 -3.95 -4.11
C LEU A 425 21.66 -4.08 -4.62
N TYR A 426 21.92 -5.11 -5.38
CA TYR A 426 23.18 -5.29 -6.10
C TYR A 426 22.93 -5.22 -7.61
N ASN A 427 23.70 -4.38 -8.30
CA ASN A 427 23.73 -4.33 -9.75
C ASN A 427 24.96 -5.05 -10.28
N LYS A 428 24.74 -6.11 -11.07
CA LYS A 428 25.81 -6.95 -11.62
C LYS A 428 26.72 -6.19 -12.58
N LYS A 429 26.16 -5.28 -13.41
CA LYS A 429 26.90 -4.58 -14.47
C LYS A 429 27.98 -3.67 -13.90
N ASN A 430 27.63 -2.83 -12.94
CA ASN A 430 28.57 -1.88 -12.32
C ASN A 430 29.20 -2.41 -11.01
N LYS A 431 28.81 -3.61 -10.56
CA LYS A 431 29.27 -4.27 -9.32
C LYS A 431 29.01 -3.45 -8.04
N LEU A 432 28.01 -2.55 -8.06
CA LEU A 432 27.68 -1.66 -6.95
C LEU A 432 26.56 -2.22 -6.07
N PHE A 433 26.68 -1.94 -4.78
CA PHE A 433 25.66 -2.19 -3.76
C PHE A 433 24.97 -0.89 -3.38
N TYR A 434 23.64 -0.94 -3.29
CA TYR A 434 22.77 0.14 -2.82
C TYR A 434 22.04 -0.35 -1.57
N TYR A 435 21.88 0.51 -0.59
CA TYR A 435 21.28 0.17 0.71
C TYR A 435 20.11 1.07 0.99
N CYS A 436 19.02 0.50 1.48
CA CYS A 436 17.88 1.23 2.02
C CYS A 436 17.56 0.65 3.41
N PRO A 437 17.57 1.44 4.48
CA PRO A 437 17.13 0.99 5.78
C PRO A 437 15.62 0.69 5.77
N ALA A 438 15.11 -0.04 6.75
CA ALA A 438 13.68 -0.17 6.93
C ALA A 438 13.06 1.22 7.17
N LEU A 439 11.95 1.52 6.48
CA LEU A 439 11.28 2.83 6.55
C LEU A 439 10.06 2.84 7.49
N SER A 440 9.83 1.77 8.23
CA SER A 440 8.79 1.68 9.27
C SER A 440 9.27 0.79 10.40
N ASP A 441 9.00 1.20 11.64
CA ASP A 441 9.32 0.45 12.84
C ASP A 441 8.11 -0.35 13.36
N LYS A 442 6.89 -0.02 12.92
CA LYS A 442 5.66 -0.71 13.30
C LYS A 442 5.29 -1.76 12.27
N ILE A 443 5.27 -3.02 12.71
CA ILE A 443 4.93 -4.17 11.88
C ILE A 443 3.72 -4.86 12.49
N LEU A 444 2.59 -4.87 11.77
CA LEU A 444 1.41 -5.63 12.14
C LEU A 444 1.45 -7.02 11.48
N ASP A 445 1.66 -7.05 10.17
CA ASP A 445 1.84 -8.30 9.41
C ASP A 445 2.85 -8.11 8.28
N LYS A 446 3.64 -9.15 8.00
CA LYS A 446 4.64 -9.15 6.92
C LYS A 446 4.11 -9.70 5.60
N VAL A 447 2.92 -10.31 5.61
CA VAL A 447 2.32 -10.93 4.41
C VAL A 447 2.04 -9.87 3.35
N GLY A 448 2.43 -10.13 2.11
CA GLY A 448 2.25 -9.24 0.96
C GLY A 448 3.25 -8.11 0.83
N SER A 449 4.15 -7.87 1.82
CA SER A 449 5.14 -6.79 1.74
C SER A 449 6.19 -7.01 0.64
N GLY A 450 6.59 -8.26 0.41
CA GLY A 450 7.49 -8.65 -0.67
C GLY A 450 6.85 -8.42 -2.04
N ASP A 451 5.59 -8.84 -2.21
CA ASP A 451 4.81 -8.65 -3.44
C ASP A 451 4.62 -7.17 -3.77
N THR A 452 4.34 -6.38 -2.74
CA THR A 452 4.18 -4.94 -2.89
C THR A 452 5.50 -4.24 -3.22
N MET A 453 6.60 -4.65 -2.59
CA MET A 453 7.93 -4.17 -2.93
C MET A 453 8.28 -4.53 -4.37
N LEU A 454 7.99 -5.75 -4.82
CA LEU A 454 8.20 -6.19 -6.20
C LEU A 454 7.47 -5.27 -7.19
N THR A 455 6.20 -4.93 -6.95
CA THR A 455 5.40 -4.10 -7.86
C THR A 455 6.03 -2.72 -8.07
N GLN A 456 6.31 -2.00 -6.99
CA GLN A 456 6.79 -0.62 -7.08
C GLN A 456 8.27 -0.51 -7.47
N SER A 457 9.10 -1.44 -6.99
CA SER A 457 10.50 -1.53 -7.41
C SER A 457 10.65 -1.83 -8.88
N SER A 458 9.87 -2.79 -9.42
CA SER A 458 9.90 -3.16 -10.84
C SER A 458 9.52 -1.99 -11.74
N LEU A 459 8.41 -1.31 -11.42
CA LEU A 459 7.97 -0.13 -12.15
C LEU A 459 9.02 0.98 -12.13
N ALA A 460 9.58 1.27 -10.95
CA ALA A 460 10.60 2.29 -10.79
C ALA A 460 11.87 1.97 -11.59
N LEU A 461 12.36 0.73 -11.51
CA LEU A 461 13.56 0.30 -12.22
C LEU A 461 13.36 0.30 -13.73
N TYR A 462 12.24 -0.26 -14.21
CA TYR A 462 11.90 -0.31 -15.62
C TYR A 462 11.80 1.09 -16.25
N MET A 463 11.20 2.05 -15.54
CA MET A 463 10.92 3.38 -16.07
C MET A 463 12.07 4.37 -15.91
N SER A 464 12.88 4.27 -14.85
CA SER A 464 13.92 5.25 -14.54
C SER A 464 15.35 4.70 -14.69
N GLY A 465 15.52 3.39 -14.66
CA GLY A 465 16.84 2.76 -14.57
C GLY A 465 17.59 3.03 -13.26
N SER A 466 17.01 3.79 -12.32
CA SER A 466 17.66 4.18 -11.07
C SER A 466 17.46 3.11 -9.98
N ARG A 467 18.57 2.55 -9.48
CA ARG A 467 18.60 1.55 -8.40
C ARG A 467 18.23 2.16 -7.06
N GLU A 468 18.61 3.40 -6.83
CA GLU A 468 18.25 4.13 -5.59
C GLU A 468 16.77 4.41 -5.53
N LEU A 469 16.18 4.85 -6.63
CA LEU A 469 14.75 5.12 -6.72
C LEU A 469 13.92 3.83 -6.65
N CYS A 470 14.41 2.76 -7.28
CA CYS A 470 13.86 1.40 -7.19
C CYS A 470 13.76 0.94 -5.73
N LEU A 471 14.86 1.00 -4.97
CA LEU A 471 14.88 0.66 -3.54
C LEU A 471 13.97 1.56 -2.72
N PHE A 472 13.99 2.87 -2.95
CA PHE A 472 13.19 3.83 -2.20
C PHE A 472 11.70 3.58 -2.38
N LEU A 473 11.20 3.54 -3.62
CA LEU A 473 9.78 3.35 -3.90
C LEU A 473 9.28 1.97 -3.44
N GLY A 474 10.08 0.92 -3.65
CA GLY A 474 9.75 -0.41 -3.13
C GLY A 474 9.68 -0.46 -1.59
N SER A 475 10.62 0.18 -0.91
CA SER A 475 10.66 0.21 0.56
C SER A 475 9.51 1.05 1.15
N VAL A 476 9.15 2.18 0.52
CA VAL A 476 7.95 2.96 0.91
C VAL A 476 6.69 2.11 0.73
N ALA A 477 6.56 1.41 -0.38
CA ALA A 477 5.42 0.54 -0.65
C ALA A 477 5.31 -0.60 0.37
N ALA A 478 6.40 -1.30 0.65
CA ALA A 478 6.45 -2.35 1.66
C ALA A 478 6.09 -1.80 3.06
N SER A 479 6.56 -0.59 3.42
CA SER A 479 6.25 0.04 4.70
C SER A 479 4.76 0.36 4.89
N GLU A 480 4.02 0.59 3.82
CA GLU A 480 2.56 0.78 3.86
C GLU A 480 1.82 -0.56 4.07
N THR A 481 2.31 -1.63 3.44
CA THR A 481 1.66 -2.95 3.51
C THR A 481 1.75 -3.56 4.90
N ILE A 482 2.92 -3.49 5.56
CA ILE A 482 3.14 -4.13 6.86
C ILE A 482 2.31 -3.55 8.02
N LYS A 483 1.55 -2.48 7.79
CA LYS A 483 0.62 -1.86 8.75
C LYS A 483 -0.78 -2.48 8.73
N ASN A 484 -1.01 -3.43 7.84
CA ASN A 484 -2.30 -4.09 7.68
C ASN A 484 -2.12 -5.61 7.80
N PHE A 485 -3.20 -6.32 8.12
CA PHE A 485 -3.20 -7.78 8.03
C PHE A 485 -3.29 -8.21 6.57
N GLY A 486 -2.35 -9.04 6.14
CA GLY A 486 -2.31 -9.60 4.81
C GLY A 486 -2.50 -8.54 3.71
N ASN A 487 -3.23 -8.92 2.68
CA ASN A 487 -3.56 -8.05 1.54
C ASN A 487 -4.89 -7.30 1.73
N LYS A 488 -5.26 -6.92 2.96
CA LYS A 488 -6.51 -6.21 3.29
C LYS A 488 -6.65 -4.90 2.51
N ASN A 489 -5.59 -4.12 2.47
CA ASN A 489 -5.57 -2.84 1.79
C ASN A 489 -4.54 -2.86 0.66
N GLN A 490 -5.03 -2.65 -0.56
CA GLN A 490 -4.17 -2.41 -1.72
C GLN A 490 -3.53 -1.03 -1.61
N ILE A 491 -2.33 -0.88 -2.19
CA ILE A 491 -1.70 0.43 -2.28
C ILE A 491 -2.54 1.36 -3.14
N GLN A 492 -3.11 2.38 -2.52
CA GLN A 492 -3.79 3.46 -3.22
C GLN A 492 -2.75 4.49 -3.68
N LYS A 493 -2.79 4.87 -4.96
CA LYS A 493 -1.81 5.80 -5.55
C LYS A 493 -1.68 7.09 -4.76
N GLU A 494 -2.79 7.66 -4.30
CA GLU A 494 -2.79 8.90 -3.50
C GLU A 494 -2.05 8.75 -2.18
N ASN A 495 -2.32 7.66 -1.45
CA ASN A 495 -1.67 7.38 -0.18
C ASN A 495 -0.18 7.16 -0.37
N PHE A 496 0.19 6.42 -1.43
CA PHE A 496 1.58 6.18 -1.78
C PHE A 496 2.33 7.48 -2.09
N LEU A 497 1.74 8.40 -2.87
CA LEU A 497 2.33 9.70 -3.14
C LEU A 497 2.46 10.56 -1.87
N LYS A 498 1.48 10.50 -0.97
CA LYS A 498 1.57 11.19 0.33
C LYS A 498 2.68 10.63 1.19
N SER A 499 2.84 9.30 1.23
CA SER A 499 3.93 8.64 1.96
C SER A 499 5.30 8.99 1.39
N ILE A 500 5.45 9.00 0.06
CA ILE A 500 6.67 9.48 -0.60
C ILE A 500 6.97 10.92 -0.21
N LYS A 501 5.97 11.82 -0.32
CA LYS A 501 6.14 13.23 0.06
C LYS A 501 6.55 13.37 1.53
N HIS A 502 5.93 12.61 2.43
CA HIS A 502 6.27 12.60 3.86
C HIS A 502 7.72 12.16 4.12
N GLN A 503 8.21 11.17 3.39
CA GLN A 503 9.61 10.74 3.53
C GLN A 503 10.61 11.76 2.97
N LEU A 504 10.18 12.59 2.04
CA LEU A 504 11.00 13.62 1.39
C LEU A 504 10.90 15.01 2.06
N ILE A 505 10.08 15.20 3.04
CA ILE A 505 10.04 16.39 3.89
C ILE A 505 10.96 16.17 5.09
#